data_3b9d3280850d12d2dd79c6182d9fc844
#
_entry.id   3b9d3280850d12d2dd79c6182d9fc844
#
_cell.length_a   1.000
_cell.length_b   1.000
_cell.length_c   1.000
_cell.angle_alpha   90.00
_cell.angle_beta   90.00
_cell.angle_gamma   90.00
#
_symmetry.space_group_name_H-M   'P 1'
#
loop_
_entity.id
_entity.type
_entity.pdbx_description
1 polymer ?
#
loop_
_entity_poly.entity_id
_entity_poly.type
_entity_poly.pdbx_seq_one_letter_code
_entity_poly.pdbx_strand_id
1 'polypeptide(L)'
;NFDILGCHNYEYEPDKYKTGVRRIEEYLMKLRNYVLKSAHPGIKIAILEWNLSRTYDWRAGMHAAGSLISYEKLGPELEFTCPALLMRNTSDDPTWTAWIYHDHVSWFPGGGYVVEKLFRQHYAEIQYASTSGTFREEEDPFTNFIDSISQFKPVDWRPGTVDAIATGSADGKRIVIKAVNYEGIENTLITRIQGSKVPENATVKIYTIQADKNEKASLDKPDKIKPVESSMPYEKDMKITLAPYSVMVLEIVGK
;
A
#
# COMPACT_ATOMS: atom_id res chain seq x y z
N ASN A 1 -4.84 -33.10 4.11
CA ASN A 1 -5.43 -31.95 3.42
C ASN A 1 -5.30 -30.72 4.32
N PHE A 2 -4.89 -29.61 3.76
CA PHE A 2 -4.87 -28.30 4.42
C PHE A 2 -5.47 -27.28 3.44
N ASP A 3 -6.14 -26.28 3.98
CA ASP A 3 -6.88 -25.30 3.21
C ASP A 3 -6.16 -23.94 3.15
N ILE A 4 -5.22 -23.73 4.06
CA ILE A 4 -4.46 -22.48 4.21
C ILE A 4 -2.98 -22.77 4.31
N LEU A 5 -2.18 -22.01 3.56
CA LEU A 5 -0.73 -21.97 3.63
C LEU A 5 -0.31 -20.68 4.35
N GLY A 6 0.22 -20.84 5.58
CA GLY A 6 0.68 -19.73 6.40
C GLY A 6 2.14 -19.38 6.11
N CYS A 7 2.45 -18.09 6.07
CA CYS A 7 3.83 -17.59 5.99
C CYS A 7 4.03 -16.33 6.86
N HIS A 8 5.29 -16.00 7.13
CA HIS A 8 5.72 -14.81 7.85
C HIS A 8 6.60 -13.95 6.95
N ASN A 9 6.42 -12.64 6.99
CA ASN A 9 7.13 -11.68 6.17
C ASN A 9 7.71 -10.54 7.03
N TYR A 10 8.99 -10.63 7.33
CA TYR A 10 9.69 -9.59 8.07
C TYR A 10 10.82 -8.96 7.26
N GLU A 11 10.94 -7.64 7.39
CA GLU A 11 12.16 -6.92 7.06
C GLU A 11 12.83 -6.45 8.36
N TYR A 12 14.09 -6.83 8.56
CA TYR A 12 14.82 -6.54 9.80
C TYR A 12 15.73 -5.32 9.71
N GLU A 13 15.95 -4.80 8.52
CA GLU A 13 16.80 -3.65 8.28
C GLU A 13 15.95 -2.42 7.96
N PRO A 14 15.87 -1.41 8.86
CA PRO A 14 15.02 -0.23 8.65
C PRO A 14 15.26 0.50 7.33
N ASP A 15 16.50 0.56 6.85
CA ASP A 15 16.84 1.22 5.59
C ASP A 15 16.38 0.44 4.36
N LYS A 16 15.97 -0.81 4.52
CA LYS A 16 15.36 -1.65 3.48
C LYS A 16 13.84 -1.54 3.43
N TYR A 17 13.25 -0.54 4.06
CA TYR A 17 11.79 -0.35 4.11
C TYR A 17 11.11 -0.40 2.74
N LYS A 18 11.77 0.05 1.69
CA LYS A 18 11.30 -0.01 0.30
C LYS A 18 11.67 -1.35 -0.38
N THR A 19 12.95 -1.71 -0.35
CA THR A 19 13.42 -2.93 -1.03
C THR A 19 12.88 -4.20 -0.39
N GLY A 20 12.62 -4.17 0.91
CA GLY A 20 11.96 -5.25 1.64
C GLY A 20 10.56 -5.54 1.12
N VAL A 21 9.78 -4.49 0.81
CA VAL A 21 8.43 -4.64 0.21
C VAL A 21 8.50 -5.42 -1.11
N ARG A 22 9.45 -5.09 -1.97
CA ARG A 22 9.61 -5.78 -3.27
C ARG A 22 9.99 -7.23 -3.13
N ARG A 23 10.93 -7.51 -2.23
CA ARG A 23 11.31 -8.89 -1.91
C ARG A 23 10.11 -9.71 -1.44
N ILE A 24 9.26 -9.10 -0.60
CA ILE A 24 8.02 -9.71 -0.12
C ILE A 24 7.05 -9.93 -1.28
N GLU A 25 6.83 -8.93 -2.13
CA GLU A 25 5.94 -9.03 -3.29
C GLU A 25 6.39 -10.15 -4.25
N GLU A 26 7.67 -10.20 -4.61
CA GLU A 26 8.22 -11.25 -5.45
C GLU A 26 8.05 -12.65 -4.84
N TYR A 27 8.29 -12.78 -3.55
CA TYR A 27 8.10 -14.04 -2.83
C TYR A 27 6.64 -14.49 -2.88
N LEU A 28 5.71 -13.59 -2.57
CA LEU A 28 4.28 -13.90 -2.55
C LEU A 28 3.73 -14.24 -3.94
N MET A 29 4.19 -13.55 -4.99
CA MET A 29 3.79 -13.87 -6.36
C MET A 29 4.32 -15.24 -6.80
N LYS A 30 5.53 -15.63 -6.38
CA LYS A 30 6.04 -16.99 -6.59
C LYS A 30 5.21 -18.02 -5.84
N LEU A 31 4.90 -17.76 -4.57
CA LEU A 31 4.09 -18.65 -3.73
C LEU A 31 2.68 -18.85 -4.33
N ARG A 32 2.02 -17.75 -4.73
CA ARG A 32 0.75 -17.79 -5.45
C ARG A 32 0.83 -18.67 -6.71
N ASN A 33 1.86 -18.49 -7.51
CA ASN A 33 2.05 -19.29 -8.73
C ASN A 33 2.25 -20.78 -8.43
N TYR A 34 2.93 -21.14 -7.34
CA TYR A 34 3.07 -22.52 -6.91
C TYR A 34 1.73 -23.11 -6.48
N VAL A 35 0.95 -22.36 -5.68
CA VAL A 35 -0.40 -22.80 -5.26
C VAL A 35 -1.29 -23.04 -6.48
N LEU A 36 -1.38 -22.07 -7.40
CA LEU A 36 -2.23 -22.17 -8.58
C LEU A 36 -1.85 -23.32 -9.53
N LYS A 37 -0.58 -23.71 -9.55
CA LYS A 37 -0.07 -24.84 -10.36
C LYS A 37 -0.05 -26.17 -9.61
N SER A 38 -0.41 -26.19 -8.34
CA SER A 38 -0.43 -27.41 -7.52
C SER A 38 -1.64 -28.30 -7.83
N ALA A 39 -1.64 -29.50 -7.25
CA ALA A 39 -2.82 -30.37 -7.28
C ALA A 39 -4.02 -29.80 -6.48
N HIS A 40 -3.80 -28.76 -5.70
CA HIS A 40 -4.81 -28.12 -4.85
C HIS A 40 -4.81 -26.59 -5.04
N PRO A 41 -5.22 -26.07 -6.21
CA PRO A 41 -5.15 -24.62 -6.52
C PRO A 41 -6.11 -23.77 -5.70
N GLY A 42 -7.01 -24.39 -4.91
CA GLY A 42 -7.92 -23.69 -4.00
C GLY A 42 -7.32 -23.35 -2.62
N ILE A 43 -6.08 -23.76 -2.34
CA ILE A 43 -5.40 -23.39 -1.09
C ILE A 43 -5.25 -21.88 -1.03
N LYS A 44 -5.60 -21.31 0.12
CA LYS A 44 -5.44 -19.87 0.40
C LYS A 44 -4.08 -19.59 1.04
N ILE A 45 -3.61 -18.36 0.88
CA ILE A 45 -2.39 -17.87 1.53
C ILE A 45 -2.82 -17.03 2.73
N ALA A 46 -2.19 -17.24 3.89
CA ALA A 46 -2.34 -16.38 5.05
C ALA A 46 -0.97 -15.84 5.47
N ILE A 47 -0.88 -14.53 5.68
CA ILE A 47 0.34 -13.91 6.19
C ILE A 47 0.16 -13.73 7.69
N LEU A 48 0.67 -14.69 8.45
CA LEU A 48 0.40 -14.82 9.89
C LEU A 48 1.16 -13.81 10.72
N GLU A 49 2.31 -13.33 10.21
CA GLU A 49 3.08 -12.26 10.84
C GLU A 49 3.81 -11.46 9.78
N TRP A 50 3.80 -10.13 9.92
CA TRP A 50 4.59 -9.25 9.06
C TRP A 50 4.86 -7.92 9.74
N ASN A 51 6.03 -7.35 9.50
CA ASN A 51 6.40 -6.00 9.94
C ASN A 51 7.76 -5.56 9.36
N LEU A 52 8.08 -4.25 9.47
CA LEU A 52 9.43 -3.72 9.43
C LEU A 52 9.95 -3.66 10.88
N SER A 53 10.92 -4.49 11.22
CA SER A 53 11.48 -4.56 12.57
C SER A 53 12.53 -3.48 12.83
N ARG A 54 12.89 -3.29 14.10
CA ARG A 54 13.98 -2.44 14.58
C ARG A 54 13.83 -0.94 14.28
N THR A 55 12.61 -0.47 14.05
CA THR A 55 12.31 0.94 13.98
C THR A 55 10.85 1.21 14.33
N TYR A 56 10.54 2.44 14.78
CA TYR A 56 9.17 2.91 14.99
C TYR A 56 8.96 4.32 14.42
N ASP A 57 9.84 4.72 13.49
CA ASP A 57 9.69 5.94 12.72
C ASP A 57 8.80 5.73 11.48
N TRP A 58 8.64 6.78 10.69
CA TRP A 58 7.76 6.78 9.53
C TRP A 58 8.15 5.76 8.44
N ARG A 59 9.39 5.25 8.42
CA ARG A 59 9.78 4.14 7.54
C ARG A 59 8.89 2.91 7.74
N ALA A 60 8.48 2.63 9.00
CA ALA A 60 7.53 1.55 9.28
C ALA A 60 6.16 1.80 8.66
N GLY A 61 5.67 3.04 8.62
CA GLY A 61 4.42 3.40 7.95
C GLY A 61 4.49 3.22 6.43
N MET A 62 5.55 3.69 5.79
CA MET A 62 5.75 3.51 4.35
C MET A 62 5.91 2.03 3.97
N HIS A 63 6.66 1.26 4.77
CA HIS A 63 6.78 -0.19 4.58
C HIS A 63 5.43 -0.88 4.69
N ALA A 64 4.62 -0.51 5.68
CA ALA A 64 3.27 -1.04 5.85
C ALA A 64 2.38 -0.72 4.64
N ALA A 65 2.44 0.51 4.10
CA ALA A 65 1.69 0.89 2.91
C ALA A 65 2.03 0.01 1.71
N GLY A 66 3.31 -0.14 1.41
CA GLY A 66 3.75 -0.99 0.30
C GLY A 66 3.43 -2.46 0.50
N SER A 67 3.60 -2.97 1.72
CA SER A 67 3.24 -4.35 2.04
C SER A 67 1.75 -4.61 1.86
N LEU A 68 0.88 -3.74 2.35
CA LEU A 68 -0.57 -3.84 2.17
C LEU A 68 -0.97 -3.76 0.69
N ILE A 69 -0.35 -2.88 -0.10
CA ILE A 69 -0.55 -2.82 -1.56
C ILE A 69 -0.14 -4.16 -2.20
N SER A 70 1.00 -4.72 -1.82
CA SER A 70 1.47 -6.01 -2.33
C SER A 70 0.54 -7.16 -1.92
N TYR A 71 -0.02 -7.11 -0.71
CA TYR A 71 -0.98 -8.10 -0.24
C TYR A 71 -2.31 -8.01 -0.99
N GLU A 72 -2.83 -6.82 -1.21
CA GLU A 72 -4.04 -6.62 -2.00
C GLU A 72 -3.89 -7.14 -3.44
N LYS A 73 -2.68 -7.06 -4.04
CA LYS A 73 -2.39 -7.62 -5.38
C LYS A 73 -2.52 -9.14 -5.47
N LEU A 74 -2.46 -9.86 -4.36
CA LEU A 74 -2.72 -11.31 -4.33
C LEU A 74 -4.18 -11.64 -4.65
N GLY A 75 -5.09 -10.69 -4.41
CA GLY A 75 -6.50 -10.85 -4.70
C GLY A 75 -7.16 -11.97 -3.89
N PRO A 76 -7.99 -12.81 -4.54
CA PRO A 76 -8.77 -13.84 -3.85
C PRO A 76 -7.94 -15.01 -3.28
N GLU A 77 -6.67 -15.12 -3.63
CA GLU A 77 -5.77 -16.13 -3.06
C GLU A 77 -5.30 -15.78 -1.64
N LEU A 78 -5.38 -14.51 -1.25
CA LEU A 78 -5.09 -14.09 0.11
C LEU A 78 -6.32 -14.23 1.00
N GLU A 79 -6.20 -14.98 2.10
CA GLU A 79 -7.27 -15.13 3.08
C GLU A 79 -7.28 -13.99 4.10
N PHE A 80 -6.11 -13.76 4.73
CA PHE A 80 -5.92 -12.64 5.68
C PHE A 80 -4.45 -12.33 5.92
N THR A 81 -4.21 -11.18 6.57
CA THR A 81 -2.89 -10.77 7.05
C THR A 81 -2.95 -10.32 8.50
N CYS A 82 -1.90 -10.65 9.27
CA CYS A 82 -1.78 -10.27 10.67
C CYS A 82 -0.49 -9.46 10.85
N PRO A 83 -0.60 -8.13 11.10
CA PRO A 83 0.58 -7.38 11.48
C PRO A 83 1.10 -7.86 12.82
N ALA A 84 2.40 -8.04 12.94
CA ALA A 84 3.01 -8.53 14.16
C ALA A 84 3.46 -7.43 15.08
N LEU A 85 3.50 -7.77 16.40
CA LEU A 85 3.73 -6.87 17.50
C LEU A 85 2.66 -5.78 17.56
N LEU A 86 1.44 -6.20 17.87
CA LEU A 86 0.29 -5.29 17.92
C LEU A 86 0.49 -4.17 18.94
N MET A 87 0.95 -4.50 20.15
CA MET A 87 1.12 -3.54 21.24
C MET A 87 2.49 -3.68 21.90
N ARG A 88 3.07 -2.55 22.30
CA ARG A 88 4.33 -2.52 23.00
C ARG A 88 4.38 -1.40 24.06
N ASN A 89 4.94 -1.71 25.20
CA ASN A 89 5.22 -0.72 26.21
C ASN A 89 6.43 0.14 25.79
N THR A 90 6.35 1.45 25.98
CA THR A 90 7.42 2.38 25.61
C THR A 90 8.68 2.24 26.46
N SER A 91 8.58 1.56 27.62
CA SER A 91 9.75 1.22 28.45
C SER A 91 10.55 0.04 27.93
N ASP A 92 9.99 -0.74 27.01
CA ASP A 92 10.68 -1.85 26.36
C ASP A 92 11.72 -1.34 25.35
N ASP A 93 12.56 -2.25 24.86
CA ASP A 93 13.53 -1.92 23.82
C ASP A 93 12.87 -1.25 22.62
N PRO A 94 13.17 0.01 22.30
CA PRO A 94 12.56 0.77 21.22
C PRO A 94 12.96 0.28 19.82
N THR A 95 13.85 -0.71 19.72
CA THR A 95 14.30 -1.25 18.44
C THR A 95 13.27 -2.14 17.75
N TRP A 96 12.17 -2.49 18.42
CA TRP A 96 11.12 -3.30 17.82
C TRP A 96 9.92 -2.44 17.43
N THR A 97 9.51 -2.57 16.19
CA THR A 97 8.30 -1.94 15.68
C THR A 97 7.06 -2.54 16.33
N ALA A 98 6.10 -1.69 16.67
CA ALA A 98 4.76 -2.10 17.06
C ALA A 98 3.71 -1.24 16.36
N TRP A 99 2.47 -1.71 16.34
CA TRP A 99 1.35 -0.96 15.78
C TRP A 99 0.83 0.09 16.76
N ILE A 100 0.84 -0.24 18.05
CA ILE A 100 0.41 0.63 19.14
C ILE A 100 1.52 0.65 20.20
N TYR A 101 1.90 1.84 20.59
CA TYR A 101 2.82 2.07 21.70
C TYR A 101 2.05 2.64 22.88
N HIS A 102 2.39 2.22 24.09
CA HIS A 102 1.71 2.66 25.30
C HIS A 102 2.66 2.71 26.49
N ASP A 103 2.28 3.49 27.48
CA ASP A 103 2.70 3.35 28.86
C ASP A 103 1.53 2.81 29.70
N HIS A 104 1.53 3.04 31.00
CA HIS A 104 0.43 2.60 31.85
C HIS A 104 -0.81 3.51 31.81
N VAL A 105 -0.73 4.66 31.16
CA VAL A 105 -1.76 5.71 31.21
C VAL A 105 -2.24 6.13 29.82
N SER A 106 -1.34 6.18 28.84
CA SER A 106 -1.61 6.72 27.50
C SER A 106 -1.00 5.86 26.41
N TRP A 107 -1.34 6.18 25.17
CA TRP A 107 -0.86 5.45 24.00
C TRP A 107 -0.74 6.35 22.77
N PHE A 108 0.02 5.91 21.79
CA PHE A 108 0.08 6.52 20.47
C PHE A 108 0.16 5.45 19.36
N PRO A 109 -0.35 5.75 18.16
CA PRO A 109 -0.26 4.84 17.03
C PRO A 109 1.14 4.85 16.42
N GLY A 110 1.65 3.69 16.03
CA GLY A 110 2.78 3.56 15.12
C GLY A 110 2.37 3.91 13.69
N GLY A 111 3.34 4.21 12.81
CA GLY A 111 3.09 4.55 11.42
C GLY A 111 2.30 3.47 10.67
N GLY A 112 2.59 2.19 10.93
CA GLY A 112 1.86 1.06 10.34
C GLY A 112 0.37 1.07 10.68
N TYR A 113 0.02 1.32 11.96
CA TYR A 113 -1.37 1.42 12.40
C TYR A 113 -2.12 2.54 11.66
N VAL A 114 -1.51 3.71 11.54
CA VAL A 114 -2.15 4.86 10.88
C VAL A 114 -2.45 4.56 9.41
N VAL A 115 -1.51 3.91 8.72
CA VAL A 115 -1.67 3.49 7.32
C VAL A 115 -2.74 2.42 7.17
N GLU A 116 -2.70 1.36 7.98
CA GLU A 116 -3.69 0.27 7.88
C GLU A 116 -5.09 0.78 8.16
N LYS A 117 -5.25 1.62 9.19
CA LYS A 117 -6.53 2.27 9.49
C LYS A 117 -7.03 3.07 8.29
N LEU A 118 -6.18 3.88 7.65
CA LEU A 118 -6.53 4.66 6.46
C LEU A 118 -6.94 3.72 5.31
N PHE A 119 -6.16 2.69 5.00
CA PHE A 119 -6.46 1.77 3.91
C PHE A 119 -7.73 0.96 4.16
N ARG A 120 -8.00 0.60 5.42
CA ARG A 120 -9.21 -0.12 5.80
C ARG A 120 -10.47 0.75 5.70
N GLN A 121 -10.38 2.01 6.07
CA GLN A 121 -11.48 2.98 5.91
C GLN A 121 -11.85 3.21 4.45
N HIS A 122 -10.89 3.06 3.53
CA HIS A 122 -11.05 3.23 2.09
C HIS A 122 -10.90 1.89 1.34
N TYR A 123 -11.43 0.81 1.92
CA TYR A 123 -11.47 -0.49 1.26
C TYR A 123 -12.52 -0.51 0.14
N ALA A 124 -12.20 -1.18 -0.97
CA ALA A 124 -13.15 -1.49 -2.05
C ALA A 124 -12.86 -2.90 -2.60
N GLU A 125 -13.94 -3.62 -2.96
CA GLU A 125 -13.95 -5.08 -3.12
C GLU A 125 -13.35 -5.55 -4.45
N ILE A 126 -13.42 -4.71 -5.48
CA ILE A 126 -13.01 -5.08 -6.84
C ILE A 126 -11.61 -4.55 -7.11
N GLN A 127 -10.67 -5.43 -7.33
CA GLN A 127 -9.34 -5.04 -7.78
C GLN A 127 -9.36 -4.76 -9.28
N TYR A 128 -8.87 -3.58 -9.67
CA TYR A 128 -8.65 -3.26 -11.08
C TYR A 128 -7.24 -3.69 -11.52
N ALA A 129 -7.12 -4.09 -12.76
CA ALA A 129 -5.82 -4.23 -13.39
C ALA A 129 -5.13 -2.86 -13.33
N SER A 130 -4.08 -2.77 -12.55
CA SER A 130 -3.34 -1.53 -12.33
C SER A 130 -1.85 -1.80 -12.42
N THR A 131 -1.13 -0.81 -12.88
CA THR A 131 0.32 -0.82 -12.92
C THR A 131 0.83 0.49 -12.36
N SER A 132 1.89 0.42 -11.59
CA SER A 132 2.57 1.57 -11.04
C SER A 132 4.04 1.51 -11.38
N GLY A 133 4.63 2.65 -11.66
CA GLY A 133 6.05 2.76 -11.97
C GLY A 133 6.44 4.22 -12.14
N THR A 134 7.73 4.47 -12.21
CA THR A 134 8.27 5.79 -12.54
C THR A 134 8.57 5.81 -14.03
N PHE A 135 7.93 6.73 -14.75
CA PHE A 135 8.08 6.89 -16.19
C PHE A 135 8.81 8.20 -16.49
N ARG A 136 9.53 8.25 -17.59
CA ARG A 136 9.97 9.50 -18.17
C ARG A 136 8.80 10.13 -18.92
N GLU A 137 8.71 11.46 -18.95
CA GLU A 137 7.62 12.18 -19.65
C GLU A 137 7.49 11.81 -21.13
N GLU A 138 8.56 11.33 -21.73
CA GLU A 138 8.64 10.94 -23.15
C GLU A 138 8.08 9.54 -23.44
N GLU A 139 7.83 8.71 -22.42
CA GLU A 139 7.30 7.35 -22.56
C GLU A 139 5.84 7.34 -22.12
N ASP A 140 4.90 7.04 -23.03
CA ASP A 140 3.52 6.77 -22.61
C ASP A 140 3.44 5.38 -21.96
N PRO A 141 3.32 5.31 -20.63
CA PRO A 141 3.34 4.05 -19.92
C PRO A 141 2.14 3.16 -20.23
N PHE A 142 1.02 3.76 -20.66
CA PHE A 142 -0.20 3.01 -20.94
C PHE A 142 -0.15 2.32 -22.29
N THR A 143 0.48 2.90 -23.29
CA THR A 143 0.71 2.23 -24.58
C THR A 143 1.59 1.01 -24.36
N ASN A 144 2.72 1.17 -23.67
CA ASN A 144 3.61 0.07 -23.35
C ASN A 144 2.94 -1.01 -22.49
N PHE A 145 2.05 -0.63 -21.57
CA PHE A 145 1.29 -1.57 -20.74
C PHE A 145 0.29 -2.38 -21.56
N ILE A 146 -0.50 -1.73 -22.43
CA ILE A 146 -1.46 -2.41 -23.29
C ILE A 146 -0.75 -3.38 -24.22
N ASP A 147 0.34 -2.94 -24.84
CA ASP A 147 1.15 -3.79 -25.73
C ASP A 147 1.76 -4.97 -24.97
N SER A 148 2.19 -4.79 -23.74
CA SER A 148 2.76 -5.85 -22.91
C SER A 148 1.72 -6.89 -22.50
N ILE A 149 0.50 -6.48 -22.17
CA ILE A 149 -0.61 -7.40 -21.87
C ILE A 149 -1.02 -8.18 -23.12
N SER A 150 -1.20 -7.49 -24.24
CA SER A 150 -1.65 -8.10 -25.48
C SER A 150 -0.66 -9.12 -26.05
N GLN A 151 0.64 -8.93 -25.79
CA GLN A 151 1.71 -9.80 -26.25
C GLN A 151 2.18 -10.83 -25.22
N PHE A 152 1.62 -10.85 -24.00
CA PHE A 152 2.07 -11.68 -22.87
C PHE A 152 3.57 -11.55 -22.59
N LYS A 153 4.19 -10.43 -22.94
CA LYS A 153 5.61 -10.16 -22.62
C LYS A 153 5.70 -9.63 -21.20
N PRO A 154 6.62 -10.14 -20.38
CA PRO A 154 6.87 -9.53 -19.09
C PRO A 154 7.36 -8.09 -19.33
N VAL A 155 6.70 -7.14 -18.69
CA VAL A 155 7.17 -5.76 -18.64
C VAL A 155 8.44 -5.76 -17.78
N ASP A 156 9.51 -5.21 -18.30
CA ASP A 156 10.75 -5.03 -17.53
C ASP A 156 10.53 -3.87 -16.54
N TRP A 157 9.89 -4.19 -15.42
CA TRP A 157 9.57 -3.25 -14.38
C TRP A 157 10.83 -2.80 -13.67
N ARG A 158 11.28 -1.62 -13.99
CA ARG A 158 12.23 -0.97 -13.11
C ARG A 158 11.52 -0.65 -11.82
N PRO A 159 12.12 -0.98 -10.68
CA PRO A 159 11.58 -0.65 -9.38
C PRO A 159 11.26 0.86 -9.31
N GLY A 160 9.98 1.21 -9.36
CA GLY A 160 9.52 2.58 -9.19
C GLY A 160 9.86 3.15 -7.81
N THR A 161 9.85 4.45 -7.70
CA THR A 161 9.92 5.17 -6.43
C THR A 161 8.56 5.18 -5.74
N VAL A 162 7.52 4.73 -6.44
CA VAL A 162 6.12 4.74 -6.03
C VAL A 162 5.50 3.37 -6.27
N ASP A 163 4.78 2.85 -5.29
CA ASP A 163 3.87 1.72 -5.47
C ASP A 163 2.42 2.21 -5.40
N ALA A 164 1.55 1.60 -6.20
CA ALA A 164 0.13 1.91 -6.19
C ALA A 164 -0.74 0.70 -6.55
N ILE A 165 -1.99 0.77 -6.14
CA ILE A 165 -3.06 -0.16 -6.53
C ILE A 165 -4.37 0.61 -6.72
N ALA A 166 -5.21 0.14 -7.64
CA ALA A 166 -6.54 0.66 -7.84
C ALA A 166 -7.60 -0.42 -7.55
N THR A 167 -8.62 -0.02 -6.80
CA THR A 167 -9.77 -0.86 -6.46
C THR A 167 -11.07 -0.10 -6.73
N GLY A 168 -12.19 -0.78 -6.75
CA GLY A 168 -13.50 -0.16 -6.91
C GLY A 168 -14.57 -0.85 -6.10
N SER A 169 -15.65 -0.11 -5.80
CA SER A 169 -16.83 -0.71 -5.16
C SER A 169 -17.61 -1.59 -6.13
N ALA A 170 -18.27 -2.62 -5.60
CA ALA A 170 -19.06 -3.56 -6.40
C ALA A 170 -20.22 -2.87 -7.15
N ASP A 171 -20.74 -1.77 -6.65
CA ASP A 171 -21.79 -0.97 -7.30
C ASP A 171 -21.25 0.02 -8.38
N GLY A 172 -19.94 0.06 -8.57
CA GLY A 172 -19.27 0.92 -9.56
C GLY A 172 -19.28 2.42 -9.25
N LYS A 173 -19.72 2.85 -8.06
CA LYS A 173 -19.84 4.27 -7.71
C LYS A 173 -18.59 4.87 -7.11
N ARG A 174 -17.63 4.05 -6.74
CA ARG A 174 -16.41 4.49 -6.07
C ARG A 174 -15.19 3.80 -6.66
N ILE A 175 -14.16 4.59 -6.94
CA ILE A 175 -12.83 4.09 -7.32
C ILE A 175 -11.85 4.59 -6.25
N VAL A 176 -11.03 3.69 -5.76
CA VAL A 176 -10.02 3.97 -4.74
C VAL A 176 -8.64 3.68 -5.30
N ILE A 177 -7.73 4.64 -5.18
CA ILE A 177 -6.32 4.47 -5.54
C ILE A 177 -5.50 4.67 -4.27
N LYS A 178 -4.71 3.69 -3.91
CA LYS A 178 -3.75 3.74 -2.81
C LYS A 178 -2.36 3.85 -3.39
N ALA A 179 -1.55 4.77 -2.88
CA ALA A 179 -0.19 4.99 -3.37
C ALA A 179 0.77 5.31 -2.23
N VAL A 180 2.04 4.96 -2.40
CA VAL A 180 3.13 5.30 -1.49
C VAL A 180 4.33 5.82 -2.27
N ASN A 181 4.86 6.97 -1.84
CA ASN A 181 6.11 7.55 -2.30
C ASN A 181 7.19 7.33 -1.23
N TYR A 182 8.16 6.48 -1.54
CA TYR A 182 9.25 6.13 -0.61
C TYR A 182 10.40 7.12 -0.60
N GLU A 183 10.42 8.06 -1.53
CA GLU A 183 11.59 8.91 -1.77
C GLU A 183 11.43 10.30 -1.12
N GLY A 184 12.57 10.92 -0.84
CA GLY A 184 12.64 12.29 -0.34
C GLY A 184 12.41 13.36 -1.41
N ILE A 185 11.86 12.98 -2.56
CA ILE A 185 11.51 13.87 -3.65
C ILE A 185 10.02 13.76 -3.95
N GLU A 186 9.46 14.84 -4.47
CA GLU A 186 8.11 14.88 -4.97
C GLU A 186 7.98 14.04 -6.25
N ASN A 187 6.90 13.29 -6.36
CA ASN A 187 6.53 12.55 -7.55
C ASN A 187 5.15 13.02 -8.04
N THR A 188 4.90 12.92 -9.32
CA THR A 188 3.57 13.16 -9.90
C THR A 188 2.88 11.85 -10.17
N LEU A 189 1.73 11.63 -9.54
CA LEU A 189 0.83 10.53 -9.87
C LEU A 189 -0.07 10.96 -11.02
N ILE A 190 0.07 10.34 -12.18
CA ILE A 190 -0.84 10.51 -13.30
C ILE A 190 -1.83 9.35 -13.28
N THR A 191 -3.11 9.66 -13.08
CA THR A 191 -4.16 8.64 -13.03
C THR A 191 -4.93 8.62 -14.34
N ARG A 192 -4.92 7.47 -15.02
CA ARG A 192 -5.66 7.26 -16.25
C ARG A 192 -6.57 6.05 -16.09
N ILE A 193 -7.89 6.28 -16.06
CA ILE A 193 -8.90 5.24 -15.87
C ILE A 193 -9.42 4.82 -17.23
N GLN A 194 -9.34 3.52 -17.53
CA GLN A 194 -9.82 2.94 -18.78
C GLN A 194 -10.83 1.84 -18.50
N GLY A 195 -11.82 1.67 -19.39
CA GLY A 195 -12.79 0.57 -19.32
C GLY A 195 -13.81 0.66 -18.19
N SER A 196 -13.68 1.60 -17.27
CA SER A 196 -14.65 1.87 -16.20
C SER A 196 -15.35 3.19 -16.45
N LYS A 197 -16.65 3.24 -16.13
CA LYS A 197 -17.38 4.52 -16.13
C LYS A 197 -17.02 5.26 -14.83
N VAL A 198 -16.28 6.33 -14.97
CA VAL A 198 -16.18 7.30 -13.86
C VAL A 198 -17.52 7.98 -13.72
N PRO A 199 -18.10 8.08 -12.52
CA PRO A 199 -19.37 8.75 -12.32
C PRO A 199 -19.33 10.21 -12.85
N GLU A 200 -20.43 10.67 -13.46
CA GLU A 200 -20.56 12.06 -13.89
C GLU A 200 -20.44 13.01 -12.69
N ASN A 201 -19.76 14.13 -12.88
CA ASN A 201 -19.51 15.13 -11.82
C ASN A 201 -18.83 14.54 -10.57
N ALA A 202 -17.95 13.54 -10.75
CA ALA A 202 -17.23 12.93 -9.66
C ALA A 202 -16.34 13.94 -8.92
N THR A 203 -16.19 13.71 -7.63
CA THR A 203 -15.26 14.41 -6.75
C THR A 203 -14.14 13.45 -6.35
N VAL A 204 -12.93 13.95 -6.31
CA VAL A 204 -11.77 13.22 -5.76
C VAL A 204 -11.55 13.70 -4.34
N LYS A 205 -11.70 12.80 -3.37
CA LYS A 205 -11.22 13.01 -2.00
C LYS A 205 -9.81 12.49 -1.89
N ILE A 206 -8.95 13.25 -1.26
CA ILE A 206 -7.52 12.96 -1.16
C ILE A 206 -7.15 12.91 0.31
N TYR A 207 -6.62 11.79 0.75
CA TYR A 207 -6.13 11.58 2.11
C TYR A 207 -4.64 11.35 2.05
N THR A 208 -3.84 12.25 2.61
CA THR A 208 -2.38 12.17 2.57
C THR A 208 -1.80 12.10 3.96
N ILE A 209 -0.93 11.13 4.19
CA ILE A 209 -0.04 11.10 5.34
C ILE A 209 1.35 11.40 4.82
N GLN A 210 1.98 12.44 5.38
CA GLN A 210 3.34 12.83 5.05
C GLN A 210 4.12 13.13 6.31
N ALA A 211 5.35 12.62 6.39
CA ALA A 211 6.29 12.95 7.46
C ALA A 211 7.74 12.77 6.95
N ASP A 212 8.73 13.32 7.64
CA ASP A 212 10.12 12.91 7.42
C ASP A 212 10.27 11.41 7.71
N LYS A 213 11.11 10.72 6.97
CA LYS A 213 11.28 9.26 7.11
C LYS A 213 11.66 8.82 8.53
N ASN A 214 12.35 9.68 9.28
CA ASN A 214 12.76 9.41 10.65
C ASN A 214 11.79 10.02 11.70
N GLU A 215 10.69 10.63 11.26
CA GLU A 215 9.69 11.20 12.15
C GLU A 215 8.99 10.13 12.97
N LYS A 216 8.67 10.46 14.23
CA LYS A 216 8.04 9.56 15.20
C LYS A 216 6.89 10.26 15.90
N ALA A 217 5.81 9.53 16.11
CA ALA A 217 4.83 9.88 17.12
C ALA A 217 5.38 9.56 18.52
N SER A 218 4.79 10.13 19.55
CA SER A 218 5.16 9.89 20.94
C SER A 218 3.96 10.09 21.87
N LEU A 219 4.09 9.73 23.14
CA LEU A 219 3.04 9.96 24.14
C LEU A 219 2.64 11.44 24.24
N ASP A 220 3.62 12.37 24.12
CA ASP A 220 3.37 13.81 24.14
C ASP A 220 2.78 14.35 22.84
N LYS A 221 2.99 13.65 21.75
CA LYS A 221 2.54 14.03 20.38
C LYS A 221 1.95 12.82 19.64
N PRO A 222 0.84 12.26 20.13
CA PRO A 222 0.27 11.03 19.57
C PRO A 222 -0.24 11.22 18.13
N ASP A 223 -0.70 12.42 17.77
CA ASP A 223 -1.22 12.78 16.44
C ASP A 223 -0.18 13.38 15.51
N LYS A 224 1.11 13.19 15.78
CA LYS A 224 2.19 13.77 14.96
C LYS A 224 2.14 13.28 13.52
N ILE A 225 1.77 12.01 13.32
CA ILE A 225 1.62 11.38 12.02
C ILE A 225 0.15 11.03 11.85
N LYS A 226 -0.54 11.75 10.97
CA LYS A 226 -1.98 11.57 10.73
C LYS A 226 -2.36 11.94 9.30
N PRO A 227 -3.46 11.41 8.77
CA PRO A 227 -3.95 11.82 7.46
C PRO A 227 -4.47 13.27 7.47
N VAL A 228 -4.21 13.97 6.38
CA VAL A 228 -4.80 15.26 6.04
C VAL A 228 -5.72 15.04 4.85
N GLU A 229 -6.94 15.57 4.94
CA GLU A 229 -7.95 15.45 3.90
C GLU A 229 -8.00 16.72 3.05
N SER A 230 -8.15 16.54 1.73
CA SER A 230 -8.48 17.57 0.77
C SER A 230 -9.39 17.01 -0.32
N SER A 231 -9.91 17.86 -1.21
CA SER A 231 -10.75 17.41 -2.31
C SER A 231 -10.61 18.32 -3.53
N MET A 232 -10.88 17.74 -4.70
CA MET A 232 -10.91 18.45 -5.97
C MET A 232 -11.95 17.83 -6.92
N PRO A 233 -12.43 18.54 -7.94
CA PRO A 233 -13.21 17.94 -9.02
C PRO A 233 -12.37 16.86 -9.72
N TYR A 234 -13.04 15.79 -10.18
CA TYR A 234 -12.39 14.80 -11.03
C TYR A 234 -12.15 15.40 -12.42
N GLU A 235 -10.96 15.21 -12.93
CA GLU A 235 -10.57 15.51 -14.30
C GLU A 235 -9.97 14.26 -14.95
N LYS A 236 -10.17 14.10 -16.25
CA LYS A 236 -9.54 13.01 -17.00
C LYS A 236 -8.02 13.21 -17.00
N ASP A 237 -7.29 12.13 -16.81
CA ASP A 237 -5.82 12.11 -16.77
C ASP A 237 -5.25 13.09 -15.71
N MET A 238 -5.92 13.18 -14.54
CA MET A 238 -5.48 14.08 -13.46
C MET A 238 -4.06 13.80 -13.03
N LYS A 239 -3.36 14.90 -12.74
CA LYS A 239 -2.01 14.90 -12.17
C LYS A 239 -2.11 15.30 -10.70
N ILE A 240 -1.66 14.43 -9.83
CA ILE A 240 -1.69 14.65 -8.38
C ILE A 240 -0.27 14.55 -7.84
N THR A 241 0.11 15.51 -7.05
CA THR A 241 1.41 15.52 -6.40
C THR A 241 1.45 14.51 -5.25
N LEU A 242 2.39 13.58 -5.31
CA LEU A 242 2.80 12.74 -4.20
C LEU A 242 3.97 13.39 -3.49
N ALA A 243 3.73 13.93 -2.31
CA ALA A 243 4.76 14.56 -1.49
C ALA A 243 5.90 13.57 -1.15
N PRO A 244 7.09 14.08 -0.80
CA PRO A 244 8.17 13.24 -0.31
C PRO A 244 7.74 12.40 0.88
N TYR A 245 8.14 11.12 0.93
CA TYR A 245 7.86 10.20 2.03
C TYR A 245 6.38 10.18 2.43
N SER A 246 5.47 10.00 1.46
CA SER A 246 4.02 10.07 1.71
C SER A 246 3.28 8.79 1.35
N VAL A 247 2.16 8.61 2.02
CA VAL A 247 1.13 7.62 1.69
C VAL A 247 -0.14 8.38 1.35
N MET A 248 -0.80 7.99 0.26
CA MET A 248 -1.98 8.68 -0.26
C MET A 248 -3.09 7.69 -0.58
N VAL A 249 -4.31 8.09 -0.28
CA VAL A 249 -5.52 7.46 -0.79
C VAL A 249 -6.31 8.50 -1.58
N LEU A 250 -6.66 8.14 -2.82
CA LEU A 250 -7.59 8.89 -3.64
C LEU A 250 -8.90 8.13 -3.70
N GLU A 251 -9.99 8.80 -3.44
CA GLU A 251 -11.33 8.24 -3.53
C GLU A 251 -12.14 9.06 -4.53
N ILE A 252 -12.41 8.47 -5.70
CA ILE A 252 -13.22 9.09 -6.76
C ILE A 252 -14.64 8.61 -6.54
N VAL A 253 -15.53 9.53 -6.20
CA VAL A 253 -16.93 9.26 -5.89
C VAL A 253 -17.86 10.08 -6.75
N GLY A 254 -18.91 9.46 -7.28
CA GLY A 254 -20.03 10.15 -7.91
C GLY A 254 -20.88 10.91 -6.89
N LYS A 255 -21.57 11.94 -7.37
CA LYS A 255 -22.59 12.62 -6.57
C LYS A 255 -23.85 11.76 -6.45
#